data_8244cbde4d514346d1567e4afd605165
#
_entry.id   8244cbde4d514346d1567e4afd605165
#
_cell.length_a   1.000
_cell.length_b   1.000
_cell.length_c   1.000
_cell.angle_alpha   90.00
_cell.angle_beta   90.00
_cell.angle_gamma   90.00
#
_symmetry.space_group_name_H-M   'P 1'
#
loop_
_entity.id
_entity.type
_entity.pdbx_description
1 polymer ?
#
loop_
_entity_poly.entity_id
_entity_poly.type
_entity_poly.pdbx_seq_one_letter_code
_entity_poly.pdbx_strand_id
1 'polypeptide(L)'
;VTVVVNKKRPLDPIDYFPSGLVLPAVPLAVQEPNALLRGDTAAAVQDLFAAAADDGVGLTLVSGYRSYQDQVSTYEHWVAQNGGDTAAADRISARAGFSEHQTGLAFDVGQDDGACTLSPCFADTAAGQWMAANAHRFGFILRYPDGAEGITGFSGESWHYRYVGLDVAEAMRAEGTVTLEEHFGLPAAPGY
;
A
#
# COMPACT_ATOMS: atom_id res chain seq x y z
N VAL A 1 1.84 -12.31 6.78
CA VAL A 1 2.32 -11.37 5.75
C VAL A 1 1.87 -11.73 4.33
N THR A 2 1.54 -13.00 4.07
CA THR A 2 1.17 -13.53 2.74
C THR A 2 -0.32 -13.48 2.40
N VAL A 3 -1.17 -12.91 3.27
CA VAL A 3 -2.60 -12.72 2.95
C VAL A 3 -2.75 -11.80 1.74
N VAL A 4 -3.53 -12.22 0.74
CA VAL A 4 -3.87 -11.38 -0.41
C VAL A 4 -5.27 -10.84 -0.21
N VAL A 5 -5.37 -9.53 -0.06
CA VAL A 5 -6.63 -8.78 0.06
C VAL A 5 -6.88 -8.06 -1.25
N ASN A 6 -8.03 -8.26 -1.85
CA ASN A 6 -8.44 -7.58 -3.09
C ASN A 6 -9.96 -7.66 -3.27
N LYS A 7 -10.50 -7.19 -4.37
CA LYS A 7 -11.95 -7.11 -4.62
C LYS A 7 -12.69 -8.47 -4.61
N LYS A 8 -12.00 -9.59 -4.73
CA LYS A 8 -12.56 -10.96 -4.64
C LYS A 8 -12.22 -11.68 -3.34
N ARG A 9 -11.30 -11.09 -2.54
CA ARG A 9 -10.79 -11.70 -1.31
C ARG A 9 -10.87 -10.67 -0.18
N PRO A 10 -12.05 -10.55 0.47
CA PRO A 10 -12.17 -9.70 1.66
C PRO A 10 -11.36 -10.27 2.82
N LEU A 11 -11.14 -9.43 3.80
CA LEU A 11 -10.69 -9.89 5.11
C LEU A 11 -11.76 -10.76 5.79
N ASP A 12 -11.34 -11.73 6.58
CA ASP A 12 -12.23 -12.56 7.39
C ASP A 12 -11.70 -12.63 8.83
N PRO A 13 -12.42 -12.07 9.81
CA PRO A 13 -13.69 -11.34 9.66
C PRO A 13 -13.53 -10.06 8.85
N ILE A 14 -14.62 -9.56 8.25
CA ILE A 14 -14.58 -8.39 7.35
C ILE A 14 -14.11 -7.11 8.07
N ASP A 15 -14.37 -7.00 9.36
CA ASP A 15 -13.97 -5.93 10.27
C ASP A 15 -12.65 -6.26 11.00
N TYR A 16 -11.84 -7.15 10.43
CA TYR A 16 -10.56 -7.57 10.99
C TYR A 16 -9.76 -6.39 11.55
N PHE A 17 -9.25 -6.58 12.76
CA PHE A 17 -8.35 -5.64 13.44
C PHE A 17 -7.02 -6.34 13.75
N PRO A 18 -5.89 -5.85 13.24
CA PRO A 18 -4.60 -6.45 13.50
C PRO A 18 -4.13 -6.20 14.93
N SER A 19 -3.58 -7.21 15.58
CA SER A 19 -2.88 -7.03 16.85
C SER A 19 -1.48 -6.45 16.62
N GLY A 20 -0.95 -5.75 17.64
CA GLY A 20 0.43 -5.27 17.63
C GLY A 20 0.70 -4.12 16.65
N LEU A 21 -0.28 -3.24 16.47
CA LEU A 21 -0.06 -1.97 15.80
C LEU A 21 0.87 -1.07 16.63
N VAL A 22 1.87 -0.49 15.98
CA VAL A 22 2.85 0.41 16.58
C VAL A 22 3.10 1.60 15.67
N LEU A 23 3.50 2.73 16.25
CA LEU A 23 3.94 3.90 15.51
C LEU A 23 5.40 3.72 15.07
N PRO A 24 5.72 3.69 13.77
CA PRO A 24 7.10 3.62 13.32
C PRO A 24 7.84 4.93 13.61
N ALA A 25 9.12 4.83 13.99
CA ALA A 25 9.97 5.99 14.24
C ALA A 25 10.56 6.55 12.93
N VAL A 26 9.71 7.13 12.08
CA VAL A 26 10.06 7.70 10.77
C VAL A 26 9.40 9.06 10.59
N PRO A 27 9.80 9.90 9.60
CA PRO A 27 9.07 11.11 9.24
C PRO A 27 7.62 10.80 8.86
N LEU A 28 6.67 11.56 9.44
CA LEU A 28 5.24 11.35 9.27
C LEU A 28 4.58 12.58 8.64
N ALA A 29 3.77 12.37 7.61
CA ALA A 29 2.85 13.38 7.06
C ALA A 29 1.42 13.23 7.66
N VAL A 30 1.19 12.20 8.46
CA VAL A 30 -0.11 11.87 9.07
C VAL A 30 0.08 11.59 10.56
N GLN A 31 -0.98 11.78 11.35
CA GLN A 31 -0.99 11.48 12.79
C GLN A 31 -1.64 10.11 13.08
N GLU A 32 -1.46 9.62 14.31
CA GLU A 32 -2.19 8.45 14.79
C GLU A 32 -3.72 8.67 14.71
N PRO A 33 -4.50 7.59 14.45
CA PRO A 33 -4.05 6.20 14.31
C PRO A 33 -3.54 5.85 12.90
N ASN A 34 -3.65 6.75 11.92
CA ASN A 34 -3.41 6.47 10.50
C ASN A 34 -1.92 6.31 10.14
N ALA A 35 -1.00 6.58 11.10
CA ALA A 35 0.43 6.32 10.95
C ALA A 35 0.84 4.93 11.48
N LEU A 36 -0.06 4.21 12.17
CA LEU A 36 0.26 2.93 12.78
C LEU A 36 0.50 1.85 11.71
N LEU A 37 1.39 0.94 12.02
CA LEU A 37 1.67 -0.25 11.22
C LEU A 37 1.77 -1.47 12.15
N ARG A 38 1.61 -2.65 11.60
CA ARG A 38 1.91 -3.89 12.34
C ARG A 38 3.41 -3.93 12.69
N GLY A 39 3.78 -4.46 13.84
CA GLY A 39 5.14 -4.34 14.39
C GLY A 39 6.25 -4.82 13.45
N ASP A 40 6.03 -5.91 12.71
CA ASP A 40 6.98 -6.40 11.71
C ASP A 40 7.11 -5.46 10.50
N THR A 41 6.00 -4.89 10.05
CA THR A 41 5.97 -3.89 8.98
C THR A 41 6.62 -2.59 9.42
N ALA A 42 6.35 -2.14 10.65
CA ALA A 42 6.95 -0.92 11.22
C ALA A 42 8.48 -1.01 11.30
N ALA A 43 9.01 -2.17 11.75
CA ALA A 43 10.45 -2.39 11.78
C ALA A 43 11.07 -2.33 10.36
N ALA A 44 10.46 -3.02 9.39
CA ALA A 44 10.93 -2.99 8.01
C ALA A 44 10.84 -1.59 7.36
N VAL A 45 9.80 -0.79 7.68
CA VAL A 45 9.68 0.61 7.24
C VAL A 45 10.80 1.47 7.83
N GLN A 46 11.16 1.29 9.10
CA GLN A 46 12.25 2.03 9.72
C GLN A 46 13.59 1.76 9.02
N ASP A 47 13.89 0.48 8.74
CA ASP A 47 15.11 0.10 8.02
C ASP A 47 15.13 0.66 6.58
N LEU A 48 14.00 0.62 5.89
CA LEU A 48 13.83 1.17 4.54
C LEU A 48 14.06 2.68 4.52
N PHE A 49 13.44 3.42 5.45
CA PHE A 49 13.59 4.87 5.54
C PHE A 49 15.01 5.30 5.91
N ALA A 50 15.67 4.54 6.80
CA ALA A 50 17.06 4.79 7.15
C ALA A 50 17.98 4.62 5.93
N ALA A 51 17.80 3.55 5.15
CA ALA A 51 18.59 3.31 3.94
C ALA A 51 18.33 4.38 2.85
N ALA A 52 17.10 4.86 2.70
CA ALA A 52 16.79 5.96 1.78
C ALA A 52 17.51 7.27 2.21
N ALA A 53 17.49 7.57 3.50
CA ALA A 53 18.18 8.73 4.07
C ALA A 53 19.70 8.64 3.89
N ASP A 54 20.29 7.46 4.06
CA ASP A 54 21.72 7.20 3.78
C ASP A 54 22.09 7.44 2.31
N ASP A 55 21.16 7.16 1.39
CA ASP A 55 21.28 7.44 -0.04
C ASP A 55 20.90 8.91 -0.41
N GLY A 56 20.58 9.75 0.58
CA GLY A 56 20.23 11.16 0.40
C GLY A 56 18.80 11.38 -0.12
N VAL A 57 17.91 10.41 0.06
CA VAL A 57 16.50 10.48 -0.37
C VAL A 57 15.59 10.62 0.84
N GLY A 58 14.87 11.76 0.91
CA GLY A 58 13.90 12.03 1.98
C GLY A 58 12.56 11.36 1.72
N LEU A 59 12.14 10.48 2.63
CA LEU A 59 10.83 9.82 2.61
C LEU A 59 9.95 10.30 3.76
N THR A 60 8.63 10.28 3.55
CA THR A 60 7.63 10.49 4.60
C THR A 60 6.53 9.43 4.52
N LEU A 61 6.03 8.97 5.66
CA LEU A 61 4.88 8.06 5.73
C LEU A 61 3.60 8.90 5.66
N VAL A 62 2.78 8.64 4.63
CA VAL A 62 1.57 9.41 4.31
C VAL A 62 0.30 8.74 4.84
N SER A 63 0.24 7.40 4.81
CA SER A 63 -0.90 6.63 5.32
C SER A 63 -0.42 5.22 5.71
N GLY A 64 -0.82 4.75 6.88
CA GLY A 64 -0.57 3.40 7.39
C GLY A 64 -1.88 2.65 7.59
N TYR A 65 -2.11 2.17 8.81
CA TYR A 65 -3.34 1.45 9.18
C TYR A 65 -4.57 2.32 8.99
N ARG A 66 -5.62 1.72 8.44
CA ARG A 66 -6.95 2.30 8.32
C ARG A 66 -7.99 1.28 8.79
N SER A 67 -8.78 1.63 9.80
CA SER A 67 -9.80 0.72 10.32
C SER A 67 -10.91 0.45 9.31
N TYR A 68 -11.72 -0.60 9.55
CA TYR A 68 -12.91 -0.87 8.76
C TYR A 68 -13.82 0.37 8.67
N GLN A 69 -14.06 1.03 9.81
CA GLN A 69 -14.95 2.20 9.85
C GLN A 69 -14.37 3.41 9.11
N ASP A 70 -13.06 3.65 9.23
CA ASP A 70 -12.40 4.72 8.49
C ASP A 70 -12.42 4.43 6.99
N GLN A 71 -12.29 3.16 6.60
CA GLN A 71 -12.40 2.77 5.19
C GLN A 71 -13.82 2.96 4.64
N VAL A 72 -14.87 2.74 5.45
CA VAL A 72 -16.27 3.09 5.05
C VAL A 72 -16.32 4.57 4.70
N SER A 73 -15.86 5.45 5.60
CA SER A 73 -15.89 6.91 5.39
C SER A 73 -15.03 7.34 4.19
N THR A 74 -13.85 6.72 4.03
CA THR A 74 -12.96 6.99 2.88
C THR A 74 -13.63 6.61 1.56
N TYR A 75 -14.25 5.44 1.49
CA TYR A 75 -14.94 4.99 0.28
C TYR A 75 -16.16 5.88 -0.05
N GLU A 76 -16.98 6.21 0.94
CA GLU A 76 -18.12 7.13 0.77
C GLU A 76 -17.67 8.52 0.26
N HIS A 77 -16.54 9.03 0.78
CA HIS A 77 -15.95 10.26 0.27
C HIS A 77 -15.65 10.15 -1.24
N TRP A 78 -15.00 9.07 -1.68
CA TRP A 78 -14.67 8.87 -3.10
C TRP A 78 -15.91 8.67 -3.97
N VAL A 79 -16.96 7.99 -3.48
CA VAL A 79 -18.24 7.89 -4.18
C VAL A 79 -18.85 9.29 -4.37
N ALA A 80 -18.84 10.11 -3.33
CA ALA A 80 -19.35 11.49 -3.41
C ALA A 80 -18.54 12.36 -4.38
N GLN A 81 -17.21 12.28 -4.34
CA GLN A 81 -16.31 13.02 -5.25
C GLN A 81 -16.52 12.63 -6.73
N ASN A 82 -16.93 11.40 -6.99
CA ASN A 82 -17.25 10.91 -8.32
C ASN A 82 -18.77 11.06 -8.66
N GLY A 83 -19.49 11.94 -7.97
CA GLY A 83 -20.90 12.22 -8.29
C GLY A 83 -21.85 11.05 -8.07
N GLY A 84 -21.48 10.10 -7.19
CA GLY A 84 -22.24 8.88 -6.91
C GLY A 84 -21.86 7.68 -7.79
N ASP A 85 -20.88 7.83 -8.70
CA ASP A 85 -20.39 6.72 -9.53
C ASP A 85 -19.52 5.77 -8.71
N THR A 86 -20.13 4.67 -8.26
CA THR A 86 -19.44 3.63 -7.49
C THR A 86 -18.41 2.89 -8.32
N ALA A 87 -18.60 2.74 -9.65
CA ALA A 87 -17.62 2.08 -10.50
C ALA A 87 -16.36 2.93 -10.67
N ALA A 88 -16.49 4.26 -10.71
CA ALA A 88 -15.35 5.17 -10.68
C ALA A 88 -14.62 5.10 -9.31
N ALA A 89 -15.37 5.14 -8.20
CA ALA A 89 -14.81 5.04 -6.86
C ALA A 89 -14.09 3.70 -6.63
N ASP A 90 -14.64 2.59 -7.10
CA ASP A 90 -14.04 1.25 -6.98
C ASP A 90 -12.65 1.14 -7.63
N ARG A 91 -12.32 1.98 -8.62
CA ARG A 91 -10.98 1.94 -9.26
C ARG A 91 -9.90 2.58 -8.42
N ILE A 92 -10.27 3.50 -7.51
CA ILE A 92 -9.32 4.33 -6.75
C ILE A 92 -9.40 4.12 -5.23
N SER A 93 -10.42 3.41 -4.74
CA SER A 93 -10.58 3.12 -3.32
C SER A 93 -11.20 1.75 -3.10
N ALA A 94 -10.65 1.01 -2.16
CA ALA A 94 -11.24 -0.27 -1.74
C ALA A 94 -12.51 -0.04 -0.92
N ARG A 95 -13.49 -0.94 -1.06
CA ARG A 95 -14.59 -1.03 -0.10
C ARG A 95 -14.07 -1.52 1.24
N ALA A 96 -14.77 -1.18 2.34
CA ALA A 96 -14.39 -1.63 3.68
C ALA A 96 -14.34 -3.16 3.76
N GLY A 97 -13.28 -3.68 4.38
CA GLY A 97 -12.98 -5.12 4.42
C GLY A 97 -12.18 -5.63 3.22
N PHE A 98 -11.92 -4.79 2.21
CA PHE A 98 -11.17 -5.14 0.99
C PHE A 98 -9.90 -4.27 0.82
N SER A 99 -9.52 -3.49 1.84
CA SER A 99 -8.34 -2.63 1.84
C SER A 99 -7.16 -3.31 2.53
N GLU A 100 -5.98 -3.26 1.92
CA GLU A 100 -4.75 -3.74 2.55
C GLU A 100 -4.32 -2.90 3.76
N HIS A 101 -4.67 -1.61 3.80
CA HIS A 101 -4.42 -0.75 4.97
C HIS A 101 -5.04 -1.30 6.25
N GLN A 102 -6.17 -2.01 6.16
CA GLN A 102 -6.82 -2.64 7.30
C GLN A 102 -5.98 -3.77 7.93
N THR A 103 -4.99 -4.30 7.20
CA THR A 103 -4.08 -5.33 7.72
C THR A 103 -2.92 -4.78 8.54
N GLY A 104 -2.63 -3.48 8.43
CA GLY A 104 -1.41 -2.88 8.95
C GLY A 104 -0.12 -3.31 8.23
N LEU A 105 -0.25 -3.97 7.07
CA LEU A 105 0.85 -4.45 6.22
C LEU A 105 1.13 -3.54 5.03
N ALA A 106 0.28 -2.56 4.77
CA ALA A 106 0.44 -1.60 3.67
C ALA A 106 0.63 -0.18 4.20
N PHE A 107 1.37 0.61 3.46
CA PHE A 107 1.54 2.03 3.71
C PHE A 107 1.68 2.81 2.42
N ASP A 108 1.27 4.07 2.47
CA ASP A 108 1.53 5.04 1.42
C ASP A 108 2.74 5.90 1.81
N VAL A 109 3.66 6.06 0.86
CA VAL A 109 4.89 6.84 1.01
C VAL A 109 4.85 8.09 0.13
N GLY A 110 5.45 9.16 0.62
CA GLY A 110 5.67 10.41 -0.11
C GLY A 110 7.13 10.85 -0.05
N GLN A 111 7.47 11.87 -0.83
CA GLN A 111 8.70 12.60 -0.69
C GLN A 111 8.58 13.58 0.49
N ASP A 112 9.66 13.85 1.19
CA ASP A 112 9.67 14.66 2.42
C ASP A 112 9.27 16.13 2.22
N ASP A 113 9.42 16.66 1.00
CA ASP A 113 8.95 18.00 0.61
C ASP A 113 7.46 18.06 0.24
N GLY A 114 6.77 16.91 0.25
CA GLY A 114 5.35 16.77 -0.09
C GLY A 114 5.04 16.80 -1.59
N ALA A 115 6.06 16.84 -2.46
CA ALA A 115 5.83 16.84 -3.89
C ALA A 115 5.15 15.56 -4.36
N CYS A 116 4.14 15.70 -5.23
CA CYS A 116 3.41 14.57 -5.83
C CYS A 116 2.77 13.59 -4.83
N THR A 117 2.45 14.02 -3.62
CA THR A 117 1.83 13.17 -2.60
C THR A 117 0.53 12.54 -3.11
N LEU A 118 0.40 11.20 -3.03
CA LEU A 118 -0.73 10.40 -3.49
C LEU A 118 -1.14 10.72 -4.94
N SER A 119 -0.16 10.94 -5.80
CA SER A 119 -0.37 11.32 -7.20
C SER A 119 0.52 10.49 -8.13
N PRO A 120 0.08 10.18 -9.36
CA PRO A 120 0.88 9.40 -10.31
C PRO A 120 2.29 9.95 -10.56
N CYS A 121 2.47 11.28 -10.49
CA CYS A 121 3.79 11.89 -10.64
C CYS A 121 4.79 11.52 -9.52
N PHE A 122 4.36 10.87 -8.44
CA PHE A 122 5.29 10.36 -7.43
C PHE A 122 6.32 9.39 -8.02
N ALA A 123 5.93 8.60 -9.04
CA ALA A 123 6.83 7.71 -9.75
C ALA A 123 8.06 8.42 -10.34
N ASP A 124 7.93 9.70 -10.70
CA ASP A 124 8.99 10.51 -11.33
C ASP A 124 9.86 11.25 -10.30
N THR A 125 9.48 11.26 -9.03
CA THR A 125 10.26 11.89 -7.95
C THR A 125 11.49 11.04 -7.57
N ALA A 126 12.47 11.66 -6.90
CA ALA A 126 13.62 10.93 -6.36
C ALA A 126 13.17 9.83 -5.39
N ALA A 127 12.17 10.11 -4.53
CA ALA A 127 11.58 9.15 -3.60
C ALA A 127 10.92 7.97 -4.33
N GLY A 128 10.10 8.23 -5.34
CA GLY A 128 9.41 7.18 -6.12
C GLY A 128 10.37 6.28 -6.86
N GLN A 129 11.40 6.85 -7.52
CA GLN A 129 12.43 6.10 -8.22
C GLN A 129 13.27 5.24 -7.26
N TRP A 130 13.65 5.78 -6.10
CA TRP A 130 14.37 5.04 -5.08
C TRP A 130 13.54 3.89 -4.54
N MET A 131 12.28 4.12 -4.21
CA MET A 131 11.35 3.11 -3.73
C MET A 131 11.17 1.98 -4.74
N ALA A 132 10.94 2.29 -6.01
CA ALA A 132 10.81 1.29 -7.08
C ALA A 132 12.06 0.41 -7.22
N ALA A 133 13.25 0.98 -7.02
CA ALA A 133 14.51 0.26 -7.12
C ALA A 133 14.86 -0.57 -5.88
N ASN A 134 14.45 -0.14 -4.68
CA ASN A 134 15.02 -0.65 -3.43
C ASN A 134 14.02 -1.31 -2.46
N ALA A 135 12.72 -1.05 -2.56
CA ALA A 135 11.73 -1.49 -1.56
C ALA A 135 11.74 -3.02 -1.34
N HIS A 136 12.02 -3.82 -2.39
CA HIS A 136 12.10 -5.29 -2.30
C HIS A 136 13.17 -5.75 -1.30
N ARG A 137 14.27 -5.02 -1.13
CA ARG A 137 15.38 -5.33 -0.20
C ARG A 137 14.93 -5.29 1.27
N PHE A 138 13.79 -4.67 1.53
CA PHE A 138 13.18 -4.54 2.86
C PHE A 138 11.87 -5.32 2.99
N GLY A 139 11.58 -6.20 2.02
CA GLY A 139 10.38 -7.04 2.02
C GLY A 139 9.11 -6.35 1.55
N PHE A 140 9.22 -5.24 0.82
CA PHE A 140 8.09 -4.52 0.24
C PHE A 140 7.99 -4.70 -1.26
N ILE A 141 6.76 -4.67 -1.75
CA ILE A 141 6.44 -4.63 -3.18
C ILE A 141 5.60 -3.40 -3.49
N LEU A 142 5.72 -2.88 -4.70
CA LEU A 142 4.73 -1.97 -5.28
C LEU A 142 3.46 -2.80 -5.56
N ARG A 143 2.38 -2.48 -4.85
CA ARG A 143 1.19 -3.35 -4.85
C ARG A 143 0.32 -3.19 -6.10
N TYR A 144 0.22 -1.97 -6.61
CA TYR A 144 -0.64 -1.61 -7.74
C TYR A 144 0.20 -0.96 -8.85
N PRO A 145 0.98 -1.76 -9.62
CA PRO A 145 1.75 -1.24 -10.74
C PRO A 145 0.84 -0.82 -11.90
N ASP A 146 1.29 0.17 -12.66
CA ASP A 146 0.58 0.61 -13.86
C ASP A 146 0.38 -0.54 -14.85
N GLY A 147 -0.79 -0.60 -15.46
CA GLY A 147 -1.16 -1.65 -16.43
C GLY A 147 -1.62 -2.97 -15.82
N ALA A 148 -1.65 -3.08 -14.46
CA ALA A 148 -2.11 -4.28 -13.76
C ALA A 148 -3.57 -4.19 -13.26
N GLU A 149 -4.35 -3.19 -13.67
CA GLU A 149 -5.75 -2.99 -13.25
C GLU A 149 -6.64 -4.19 -13.55
N GLY A 150 -6.38 -4.87 -14.67
CA GLY A 150 -7.09 -6.09 -15.06
C GLY A 150 -6.88 -7.26 -14.10
N ILE A 151 -5.82 -7.22 -13.30
CA ILE A 151 -5.44 -8.26 -12.34
C ILE A 151 -5.81 -7.83 -10.91
N THR A 152 -5.35 -6.65 -10.49
CA THR A 152 -5.52 -6.14 -9.12
C THR A 152 -6.88 -5.51 -8.87
N GLY A 153 -7.48 -4.95 -9.92
CA GLY A 153 -8.73 -4.20 -9.87
C GLY A 153 -8.59 -2.72 -9.53
N PHE A 154 -7.38 -2.24 -9.24
CA PHE A 154 -7.11 -0.85 -8.88
C PHE A 154 -6.22 -0.18 -9.92
N SER A 155 -6.42 1.12 -10.12
CA SER A 155 -5.50 1.95 -10.91
C SER A 155 -4.10 1.92 -10.33
N GLY A 156 -3.09 2.21 -11.12
CA GLY A 156 -1.72 2.26 -10.65
C GLY A 156 -1.52 3.27 -9.52
N GLU A 157 -0.85 2.85 -8.45
CA GLU A 157 -0.55 3.66 -7.26
C GLU A 157 0.93 3.54 -6.91
N SER A 158 1.75 4.38 -7.50
CA SER A 158 3.21 4.36 -7.33
C SER A 158 3.69 4.61 -5.89
N TRP A 159 2.81 5.10 -5.02
CA TRP A 159 3.05 5.39 -3.59
C TRP A 159 2.66 4.24 -2.65
N HIS A 160 1.83 3.27 -3.10
CA HIS A 160 1.27 2.22 -2.24
C HIS A 160 2.16 0.99 -2.21
N TYR A 161 2.78 0.74 -1.05
CA TYR A 161 3.68 -0.39 -0.82
C TYR A 161 3.11 -1.37 0.18
N ARG A 162 3.28 -2.66 -0.13
CA ARG A 162 2.82 -3.76 0.69
C ARG A 162 3.99 -4.58 1.23
N TYR A 163 4.01 -4.79 2.55
CA TYR A 163 4.95 -5.70 3.20
C TYR A 163 4.54 -7.16 2.97
N VAL A 164 5.43 -7.93 2.41
CA VAL A 164 5.25 -9.36 2.11
C VAL A 164 6.34 -10.24 2.74
N GLY A 165 7.34 -9.60 3.35
CA GLY A 165 8.56 -10.24 3.85
C GLY A 165 9.62 -10.39 2.76
N LEU A 166 10.87 -10.55 3.20
CA LEU A 166 12.03 -10.57 2.30
C LEU A 166 11.94 -11.68 1.25
N ASP A 167 11.62 -12.91 1.70
CA ASP A 167 11.61 -14.09 0.81
C ASP A 167 10.64 -13.91 -0.37
N VAL A 168 9.42 -13.39 -0.09
CA VAL A 168 8.40 -13.18 -1.14
C VAL A 168 8.79 -12.02 -2.06
N ALA A 169 9.27 -10.91 -1.50
CA ALA A 169 9.67 -9.75 -2.30
C ALA A 169 10.84 -10.08 -3.25
N GLU A 170 11.83 -10.83 -2.76
CA GLU A 170 12.96 -11.31 -3.57
C GLU A 170 12.52 -12.33 -4.62
N ALA A 171 11.65 -13.28 -4.27
CA ALA A 171 11.13 -14.26 -5.21
C ALA A 171 10.37 -13.58 -6.36
N MET A 172 9.45 -12.66 -6.06
CA MET A 172 8.70 -11.90 -7.06
C MET A 172 9.64 -11.14 -8.01
N ARG A 173 10.68 -10.50 -7.47
CA ARG A 173 11.68 -9.82 -8.28
C ARG A 173 12.44 -10.77 -9.18
N ALA A 174 12.88 -11.92 -8.66
CA ALA A 174 13.64 -12.92 -9.42
C ALA A 174 12.80 -13.57 -10.53
N GLU A 175 11.53 -13.80 -10.27
CA GLU A 175 10.55 -14.37 -11.21
C GLU A 175 10.05 -13.36 -12.24
N GLY A 176 10.18 -12.05 -11.95
CA GLY A 176 9.61 -10.98 -12.76
C GLY A 176 8.09 -10.87 -12.64
N THR A 177 7.50 -11.45 -11.58
CA THR A 177 6.07 -11.27 -11.28
C THR A 177 5.84 -9.91 -10.64
N VAL A 178 4.79 -9.20 -11.08
CA VAL A 178 4.54 -7.82 -10.65
C VAL A 178 3.34 -7.68 -9.72
N THR A 179 2.51 -8.72 -9.59
CA THR A 179 1.34 -8.73 -8.71
C THR A 179 1.37 -9.94 -7.77
N LEU A 180 0.77 -9.80 -6.58
CA LEU A 180 0.60 -10.92 -5.63
C LEU A 180 -0.31 -12.02 -6.20
N GLU A 181 -1.28 -11.63 -7.01
CA GLU A 181 -2.18 -12.54 -7.68
C GLU A 181 -1.40 -13.51 -8.60
N GLU A 182 -0.50 -13.00 -9.42
CA GLU A 182 0.37 -13.81 -10.30
C GLU A 182 1.32 -14.69 -9.49
N HIS A 183 2.03 -14.10 -8.51
CA HIS A 183 3.00 -14.82 -7.70
C HIS A 183 2.39 -16.02 -6.97
N PHE A 184 1.17 -15.87 -6.42
CA PHE A 184 0.48 -16.94 -5.72
C PHE A 184 -0.45 -17.78 -6.62
N GLY A 185 -0.46 -17.58 -7.93
CA GLY A 185 -1.31 -18.30 -8.87
C GLY A 185 -2.81 -18.09 -8.61
N LEU A 186 -3.19 -16.91 -8.12
CA LEU A 186 -4.57 -16.56 -7.79
C LEU A 186 -5.29 -15.97 -9.00
N PRO A 187 -6.61 -16.20 -9.13
CA PRO A 187 -7.40 -15.55 -10.16
C PRO A 187 -7.37 -14.01 -10.01
N ALA A 188 -7.39 -13.32 -11.13
CA ALA A 188 -7.53 -11.87 -11.19
C ALA A 188 -8.79 -11.37 -10.47
N ALA A 189 -8.74 -10.14 -9.96
CA ALA A 189 -9.80 -9.53 -9.17
C ALA A 189 -10.19 -8.12 -9.72
N PRO A 190 -10.57 -7.99 -11.00
CA PRO A 190 -10.79 -6.69 -11.63
C PRO A 190 -12.01 -5.93 -11.09
N GLY A 191 -12.91 -6.57 -10.36
CA GLY A 191 -14.12 -5.97 -9.78
C GLY A 191 -14.69 -6.81 -8.64
N TYR A 192 -15.60 -6.23 -7.84
CA TYR A 192 -16.32 -6.88 -6.74
C TYR A 192 -17.33 -7.92 -7.22
#